data_3e193e3fd5a5bc5f6ed6aae13cafa34b
#
_entry.id   3e193e3fd5a5bc5f6ed6aae13cafa34b
#
_cell.length_a   1.000
_cell.length_b   1.000
_cell.length_c   1.000
_cell.angle_alpha   90.00
_cell.angle_beta   90.00
_cell.angle_gamma   90.00
#
_symmetry.space_group_name_H-M   'P 1'
#
loop_
_entity.id
_entity.type
_entity.pdbx_description
1 polymer ?
#
loop_
_entity_poly.entity_id
_entity_poly.type
_entity_poly.pdbx_seq_one_letter_code
_entity_poly.pdbx_strand_id
1 'polypeptide(L)'
;MAYLNFIERYPLASLAVFFIVVPLVSAIYQYHYLDKAFRLLLIFLSVDLILGLWMFYLAANRTNNIPLLNIFVPVRYIFLSGMFYYYFRSEKIKRIIKYTIIGFIPFTLIDVYTSNADLTDLHNHMVGKYSQVVESGLIILWGLLYFYEIIKNLKVPSLTSFPFFWVCAGLLFYYSGNIFFYPFWYYMYKWENDLHLGLIEEIPYVVEIVSLLLFAVGIWNIRSLHDKPEL
;
A
#
# COMPACT_ATOMS: atom_id res chain seq x y z
N MET A 1 -22.91 -14.73 12.22
CA MET A 1 -23.65 -13.45 12.30
C MET A 1 -22.72 -12.22 12.35
N ALA A 2 -21.64 -12.18 13.19
CA ALA A 2 -20.77 -11.00 13.29
C ALA A 2 -20.17 -10.52 11.95
N TYR A 3 -19.65 -11.43 11.14
CA TYR A 3 -19.07 -11.12 9.82
C TYR A 3 -20.09 -10.57 8.82
N LEU A 4 -21.29 -11.15 8.74
CA LEU A 4 -22.32 -10.67 7.82
C LEU A 4 -22.75 -9.26 8.20
N ASN A 5 -22.99 -9.00 9.48
CA ASN A 5 -23.33 -7.67 9.99
C ASN A 5 -22.21 -6.65 9.71
N PHE A 6 -20.94 -7.07 9.76
CA PHE A 6 -19.81 -6.19 9.43
C PHE A 6 -19.77 -5.87 7.94
N ILE A 7 -19.95 -6.88 7.07
CA ILE A 7 -19.99 -6.69 5.60
C ILE A 7 -21.15 -5.77 5.20
N GLU A 8 -22.33 -5.97 5.79
CA GLU A 8 -23.49 -5.11 5.52
C GLU A 8 -23.26 -3.66 5.96
N ARG A 9 -22.56 -3.47 7.08
CA ARG A 9 -22.26 -2.13 7.62
C ARG A 9 -21.13 -1.41 6.88
N TYR A 10 -20.12 -2.15 6.44
CA TYR A 10 -18.89 -1.62 5.78
C TYR A 10 -18.60 -2.38 4.49
N PRO A 11 -19.46 -2.24 3.46
CA PRO A 11 -19.35 -3.07 2.25
C PRO A 11 -18.09 -2.77 1.44
N LEU A 12 -17.69 -1.50 1.28
CA LEU A 12 -16.49 -1.13 0.52
C LEU A 12 -15.20 -1.52 1.24
N ALA A 13 -15.13 -1.36 2.57
CA ALA A 13 -14.00 -1.84 3.36
C ALA A 13 -13.81 -3.36 3.23
N SER A 14 -14.93 -4.11 3.32
CA SER A 14 -14.91 -5.56 3.13
C SER A 14 -14.49 -5.94 1.71
N LEU A 15 -15.02 -5.24 0.70
CA LEU A 15 -14.68 -5.47 -0.70
C LEU A 15 -13.19 -5.23 -0.97
N ALA A 16 -12.60 -4.15 -0.43
CA ALA A 16 -11.19 -3.82 -0.61
C ALA A 16 -10.28 -4.98 -0.15
N VAL A 17 -10.52 -5.53 1.05
CA VAL A 17 -9.75 -6.67 1.56
C VAL A 17 -9.83 -7.90 0.64
N PHE A 18 -11.03 -8.26 0.18
CA PHE A 18 -11.17 -9.40 -0.72
C PHE A 18 -10.64 -9.13 -2.13
N PHE A 19 -10.61 -7.87 -2.54
CA PHE A 19 -10.15 -7.47 -3.86
C PHE A 19 -8.64 -7.67 -4.07
N ILE A 20 -7.86 -7.76 -2.98
CA ILE A 20 -6.42 -8.12 -3.00
C ILE A 20 -6.20 -9.47 -3.72
N VAL A 21 -7.16 -10.36 -3.67
CA VAL A 21 -7.09 -11.66 -4.37
C VAL A 21 -6.92 -11.51 -5.88
N VAL A 22 -7.44 -10.44 -6.49
CA VAL A 22 -7.39 -10.25 -7.95
C VAL A 22 -5.95 -10.09 -8.46
N PRO A 23 -5.14 -9.12 -8.00
CA PRO A 23 -3.74 -9.03 -8.39
C PRO A 23 -2.89 -10.19 -7.86
N LEU A 24 -3.23 -10.76 -6.70
CA LEU A 24 -2.52 -11.91 -6.14
C LEU A 24 -2.63 -13.14 -7.03
N VAL A 25 -3.84 -13.52 -7.45
CA VAL A 25 -4.07 -14.66 -8.37
C VAL A 25 -3.39 -14.39 -9.70
N SER A 26 -3.48 -13.16 -10.23
CA SER A 26 -2.78 -12.77 -11.46
C SER A 26 -1.27 -12.97 -11.34
N ALA A 27 -0.67 -12.60 -10.20
CA ALA A 27 0.76 -12.76 -9.94
C ALA A 27 1.18 -14.24 -9.79
N ILE A 28 0.36 -15.06 -9.13
CA ILE A 28 0.60 -16.50 -9.01
C ILE A 28 0.55 -17.16 -10.38
N TYR A 29 -0.46 -16.83 -11.19
CA TYR A 29 -0.61 -17.40 -12.54
C TYR A 29 0.58 -17.06 -13.44
N GLN A 30 1.17 -15.86 -13.28
CA GLN A 30 2.31 -15.38 -14.07
C GLN A 30 3.66 -15.54 -13.37
N TYR A 31 3.76 -16.35 -12.31
CA TYR A 31 4.93 -16.45 -11.44
C TYR A 31 6.27 -16.63 -12.20
N HIS A 32 6.27 -17.42 -13.28
CA HIS A 32 7.46 -17.70 -14.09
C HIS A 32 8.00 -16.48 -14.84
N TYR A 33 7.17 -15.50 -15.11
CA TYR A 33 7.53 -14.26 -15.83
C TYR A 33 7.90 -13.11 -14.87
N LEU A 34 7.69 -13.28 -13.54
CA LEU A 34 7.92 -12.22 -12.57
C LEU A 34 9.41 -11.96 -12.38
N ASP A 35 9.82 -10.70 -12.56
CA ASP A 35 11.13 -10.21 -12.13
C ASP A 35 11.20 -10.04 -10.60
N LYS A 36 12.36 -9.58 -10.09
CA LYS A 36 12.59 -9.41 -8.65
C LYS A 36 11.60 -8.45 -7.99
N ALA A 37 11.23 -7.36 -8.66
CA ALA A 37 10.31 -6.38 -8.10
C ALA A 37 8.88 -6.92 -8.07
N PHE A 38 8.42 -7.61 -9.12
CA PHE A 38 7.10 -8.24 -9.14
C PHE A 38 7.02 -9.45 -8.19
N ARG A 39 8.12 -10.16 -7.92
CA ARG A 39 8.16 -11.17 -6.85
C ARG A 39 7.99 -10.53 -5.47
N LEU A 40 8.58 -9.35 -5.23
CA LEU A 40 8.32 -8.59 -4.02
C LEU A 40 6.85 -8.13 -3.93
N LEU A 41 6.25 -7.71 -5.06
CA LEU A 41 4.83 -7.37 -5.12
C LEU A 41 3.95 -8.58 -4.76
N LEU A 42 4.26 -9.77 -5.28
CA LEU A 42 3.57 -11.01 -4.94
C LEU A 42 3.64 -11.30 -3.44
N ILE A 43 4.83 -11.20 -2.83
CA ILE A 43 5.01 -11.41 -1.39
C ILE A 43 4.23 -10.34 -0.61
N PHE A 44 4.33 -9.09 -1.03
CA PHE A 44 3.58 -7.98 -0.42
C PHE A 44 2.07 -8.24 -0.44
N LEU A 45 1.48 -8.59 -1.60
CA LEU A 45 0.05 -8.89 -1.72
C LEU A 45 -0.36 -10.08 -0.85
N SER A 46 0.51 -11.08 -0.68
CA SER A 46 0.26 -12.23 0.19
C SER A 46 0.23 -11.81 1.67
N VAL A 47 1.19 -10.98 2.10
CA VAL A 47 1.24 -10.44 3.46
C VAL A 47 0.05 -9.50 3.71
N ASP A 48 -0.26 -8.64 2.75
CA ASP A 48 -1.37 -7.69 2.79
C ASP A 48 -2.72 -8.41 2.95
N LEU A 49 -2.96 -9.48 2.17
CA LEU A 49 -4.16 -10.30 2.30
C LEU A 49 -4.25 -10.97 3.67
N ILE A 50 -3.16 -11.57 4.17
CA ILE A 50 -3.16 -12.25 5.48
C ILE A 50 -3.45 -11.25 6.59
N LEU A 51 -2.77 -10.10 6.60
CA LEU A 51 -2.97 -9.06 7.61
C LEU A 51 -4.33 -8.38 7.46
N GLY A 52 -4.77 -8.12 6.22
CA GLY A 52 -6.10 -7.59 5.94
C GLY A 52 -7.22 -8.49 6.44
N LEU A 53 -7.14 -9.79 6.21
CA LEU A 53 -8.09 -10.77 6.76
C LEU A 53 -8.05 -10.82 8.28
N TRP A 54 -6.89 -10.71 8.89
CA TRP A 54 -6.76 -10.65 10.35
C TRP A 54 -7.34 -9.36 10.92
N MET A 55 -7.05 -8.21 10.31
CA MET A 55 -7.67 -6.93 10.70
C MET A 55 -9.19 -6.95 10.53
N PHE A 56 -9.69 -7.56 9.45
CA PHE A 56 -11.11 -7.78 9.22
C PHE A 56 -11.75 -8.66 10.31
N TYR A 57 -11.07 -9.76 10.70
CA TYR A 57 -11.51 -10.62 11.80
C TYR A 57 -11.63 -9.84 13.12
N LEU A 58 -10.62 -9.05 13.47
CA LEU A 58 -10.63 -8.23 14.69
C LEU A 58 -11.76 -7.20 14.66
N ALA A 59 -11.91 -6.48 13.55
CA ALA A 59 -12.95 -5.47 13.37
C ALA A 59 -14.38 -6.06 13.46
N ALA A 60 -14.61 -7.21 12.83
CA ALA A 60 -15.90 -7.92 12.91
C ALA A 60 -16.25 -8.34 14.34
N ASN A 61 -15.24 -8.63 15.16
CA ASN A 61 -15.41 -8.96 16.58
C ASN A 61 -15.30 -7.74 17.51
N ARG A 62 -15.33 -6.52 16.96
CA ARG A 62 -15.23 -5.25 17.70
C ARG A 62 -13.96 -5.14 18.56
N THR A 63 -12.89 -5.78 18.11
CA THR A 63 -11.58 -5.70 18.75
C THR A 63 -10.73 -4.67 17.99
N ASN A 64 -9.95 -3.87 18.71
CA ASN A 64 -9.08 -2.88 18.09
C ASN A 64 -8.02 -3.55 17.21
N ASN A 65 -7.97 -3.19 15.93
CA ASN A 65 -7.03 -3.70 14.94
C ASN A 65 -5.86 -2.73 14.65
N ILE A 66 -5.85 -1.56 15.28
CA ILE A 66 -4.82 -0.52 15.10
C ILE A 66 -3.41 -1.01 15.46
N PRO A 67 -3.17 -1.82 16.51
CA PRO A 67 -1.85 -2.37 16.78
C PRO A 67 -1.27 -3.13 15.59
N LEU A 68 -2.10 -3.90 14.90
CA LEU A 68 -1.69 -4.65 13.71
C LEU A 68 -1.39 -3.72 12.53
N LEU A 69 -2.19 -2.67 12.34
CA LEU A 69 -1.95 -1.63 11.36
C LEU A 69 -0.61 -0.92 11.60
N ASN A 70 -0.30 -0.56 12.84
CA ASN A 70 0.98 0.10 13.19
C ASN A 70 2.20 -0.78 12.87
N ILE A 71 2.10 -2.10 13.03
CA ILE A 71 3.13 -3.05 12.60
C ILE A 71 3.20 -3.14 11.08
N PHE A 72 2.06 -3.07 10.41
CA PHE A 72 1.99 -3.21 8.95
C PHE A 72 2.60 -2.00 8.21
N VAL A 73 2.50 -0.78 8.72
CA VAL A 73 3.05 0.43 8.09
C VAL A 73 4.53 0.28 7.71
N PRO A 74 5.47 -0.04 8.61
CA PRO A 74 6.87 -0.22 8.23
C PRO A 74 7.09 -1.42 7.32
N VAL A 75 6.35 -2.50 7.47
CA VAL A 75 6.43 -3.69 6.60
C VAL A 75 6.03 -3.32 5.17
N ARG A 76 4.91 -2.62 4.99
CA ARG A 76 4.44 -2.13 3.70
C ARG A 76 5.47 -1.22 3.04
N TYR A 77 6.04 -0.27 3.78
CA TYR A 77 7.07 0.63 3.27
C TYR A 77 8.31 -0.12 2.77
N ILE A 78 8.77 -1.15 3.49
CA ILE A 78 9.92 -1.98 3.09
C ILE A 78 9.66 -2.65 1.73
N PHE A 79 8.51 -3.30 1.57
CA PHE A 79 8.17 -3.99 0.32
C PHE A 79 8.03 -3.02 -0.85
N LEU A 80 7.27 -1.94 -0.69
CA LEU A 80 7.02 -0.98 -1.75
C LEU A 80 8.30 -0.22 -2.16
N SER A 81 9.07 0.26 -1.20
CA SER A 81 10.36 0.89 -1.49
C SER A 81 11.37 -0.09 -2.09
N GLY A 82 11.32 -1.37 -1.66
CA GLY A 82 12.12 -2.44 -2.24
C GLY A 82 11.83 -2.69 -3.72
N MET A 83 10.58 -2.56 -4.16
CA MET A 83 10.24 -2.65 -5.58
C MET A 83 10.91 -1.53 -6.38
N PHE A 84 10.82 -0.29 -5.92
CA PHE A 84 11.49 0.84 -6.57
C PHE A 84 13.01 0.66 -6.61
N TYR A 85 13.62 0.13 -5.55
CA TYR A 85 15.05 -0.17 -5.51
C TYR A 85 15.52 -1.04 -6.70
N TYR A 86 14.71 -2.01 -7.13
CA TYR A 86 15.07 -2.87 -8.28
C TYR A 86 14.89 -2.18 -9.63
N TYR A 87 14.02 -1.19 -9.73
CA TYR A 87 13.74 -0.48 -10.98
C TYR A 87 14.67 0.71 -11.24
N PHE A 88 15.13 1.41 -10.20
CA PHE A 88 16.05 2.52 -10.39
C PHE A 88 17.41 2.06 -10.91
N ARG A 89 17.95 2.79 -11.91
CA ARG A 89 19.31 2.58 -12.43
C ARG A 89 20.37 3.30 -11.59
N SER A 90 20.01 4.44 -11.00
CA SER A 90 20.92 5.29 -10.23
C SER A 90 21.28 4.66 -8.88
N GLU A 91 22.59 4.32 -8.71
CA GLU A 91 23.09 3.80 -7.42
C GLU A 91 22.96 4.81 -6.27
N LYS A 92 22.92 6.12 -6.56
CA LYS A 92 22.66 7.14 -5.56
C LYS A 92 21.24 7.01 -5.01
N ILE A 93 20.23 6.88 -5.90
CA ILE A 93 18.83 6.71 -5.51
C ILE A 93 18.65 5.40 -4.74
N LYS A 94 19.22 4.30 -5.21
CA LYS A 94 19.16 3.01 -4.50
C LYS A 94 19.73 3.11 -3.07
N ARG A 95 20.83 3.85 -2.91
CA ARG A 95 21.43 4.08 -1.58
C ARG A 95 20.49 4.88 -0.67
N ILE A 96 19.87 5.93 -1.21
CA ILE A 96 18.88 6.72 -0.47
C ILE A 96 17.70 5.85 -0.04
N ILE A 97 17.14 5.02 -0.93
CA ILE A 97 16.06 4.09 -0.61
C ILE A 97 16.45 3.16 0.55
N LYS A 98 17.67 2.60 0.53
CA LYS A 98 18.14 1.75 1.64
C LYS A 98 18.18 2.51 2.97
N TYR A 99 18.71 3.73 2.98
CA TYR A 99 18.78 4.53 4.20
C TYR A 99 17.39 4.95 4.69
N THR A 100 16.46 5.27 3.78
CA THR A 100 15.08 5.58 4.18
C THR A 100 14.36 4.36 4.76
N ILE A 101 14.58 3.16 4.21
CA ILE A 101 14.02 1.92 4.78
C ILE A 101 14.57 1.70 6.21
N ILE A 102 15.89 1.81 6.39
CA ILE A 102 16.52 1.61 7.71
C ILE A 102 16.05 2.68 8.71
N GLY A 103 15.95 3.93 8.29
CA GLY A 103 15.52 5.05 9.15
C GLY A 103 14.02 5.07 9.43
N PHE A 104 13.19 4.52 8.53
CA PHE A 104 11.75 4.51 8.69
C PHE A 104 11.27 3.57 9.80
N ILE A 105 11.97 2.46 10.04
CA ILE A 105 11.63 1.52 11.11
C ILE A 105 11.70 2.19 12.49
N PRO A 106 12.83 2.76 12.95
CA PRO A 106 12.87 3.45 14.24
C PRO A 106 11.95 4.68 14.28
N PHE A 107 11.78 5.38 13.15
CA PHE A 107 10.84 6.50 13.09
C PHE A 107 9.39 6.04 13.40
N THR A 108 8.91 4.96 12.80
CA THR A 108 7.58 4.43 13.07
C THR A 108 7.43 3.94 14.52
N LEU A 109 8.45 3.33 15.09
CA LEU A 109 8.43 2.91 16.50
C LEU A 109 8.33 4.11 17.44
N ILE A 110 9.09 5.18 17.20
CA ILE A 110 9.02 6.41 17.98
C ILE A 110 7.66 7.08 17.82
N ASP A 111 7.12 7.13 16.60
CA ASP A 111 5.82 7.73 16.32
C ASP A 111 4.69 6.99 17.05
N VAL A 112 4.68 5.67 17.02
CA VAL A 112 3.72 4.85 17.76
C VAL A 112 3.87 5.05 19.27
N TYR A 113 5.12 5.06 19.78
CA TYR A 113 5.41 5.29 21.20
C TYR A 113 4.89 6.67 21.66
N THR A 114 5.10 7.72 20.89
CA THR A 114 4.66 9.09 21.22
C THR A 114 3.16 9.31 21.03
N SER A 115 2.51 8.48 20.21
CA SER A 115 1.07 8.54 19.96
C SER A 115 0.24 7.81 21.00
N ASN A 116 0.85 6.91 21.80
CA ASN A 116 0.18 6.07 22.78
C ASN A 116 0.72 6.32 24.18
N ALA A 117 -0.16 6.60 25.14
CA ALA A 117 0.21 6.79 26.54
C ALA A 117 0.69 5.49 27.19
N ASP A 118 0.10 4.37 26.83
CA ASP A 118 0.45 3.02 27.25
C ASP A 118 0.44 2.07 26.06
N LEU A 119 1.60 1.50 25.73
CA LEU A 119 1.75 0.55 24.63
C LEU A 119 1.12 -0.82 24.93
N THR A 120 0.87 -1.12 26.20
CA THR A 120 0.27 -2.41 26.61
C THR A 120 -1.25 -2.38 26.56
N ASP A 121 -1.85 -1.20 26.51
CA ASP A 121 -3.30 -1.03 26.32
C ASP A 121 -3.68 -1.22 24.86
N LEU A 122 -3.84 -2.48 24.45
CA LEU A 122 -4.24 -2.82 23.09
C LEU A 122 -5.67 -2.37 22.73
N HIS A 123 -6.53 -2.12 23.73
CA HIS A 123 -7.90 -1.72 23.49
C HIS A 123 -8.01 -0.27 23.03
N ASN A 124 -7.26 0.64 23.69
CA ASN A 124 -7.25 2.07 23.38
C ASN A 124 -6.03 2.48 22.52
N HIS A 125 -5.37 1.51 21.88
CA HIS A 125 -4.21 1.79 21.04
C HIS A 125 -4.56 2.67 19.86
N MET A 126 -3.77 3.72 19.63
CA MET A 126 -3.96 4.69 18.55
C MET A 126 -2.99 4.45 17.40
N VAL A 127 -3.39 4.89 16.21
CA VAL A 127 -2.53 4.90 15.04
C VAL A 127 -1.39 5.91 15.20
N GLY A 128 -0.21 5.61 14.67
CA GLY A 128 0.91 6.55 14.61
C GLY A 128 0.51 7.83 13.85
N LYS A 129 0.80 8.98 14.44
CA LYS A 129 0.35 10.29 13.96
C LYS A 129 0.97 10.69 12.62
N TYR A 130 2.24 10.36 12.40
CA TYR A 130 3.02 10.83 11.26
C TYR A 130 3.47 9.73 10.31
N SER A 131 3.53 8.49 10.76
CA SER A 131 4.13 7.37 10.02
C SER A 131 3.49 7.18 8.65
N GLN A 132 2.17 7.18 8.56
CA GLN A 132 1.46 6.97 7.30
C GLN A 132 1.61 8.16 6.33
N VAL A 133 1.71 9.39 6.86
CA VAL A 133 1.93 10.59 6.03
C VAL A 133 3.34 10.57 5.45
N VAL A 134 4.34 10.25 6.26
CA VAL A 134 5.74 10.17 5.81
C VAL A 134 5.91 9.03 4.81
N GLU A 135 5.32 7.85 5.07
CA GLU A 135 5.27 6.75 4.11
C GLU A 135 4.71 7.22 2.77
N SER A 136 3.55 7.89 2.79
CA SER A 136 2.89 8.39 1.58
C SER A 136 3.77 9.35 0.80
N GLY A 137 4.36 10.33 1.48
CA GLY A 137 5.27 11.29 0.86
C GLY A 137 6.48 10.62 0.20
N LEU A 138 7.07 9.63 0.86
CA LEU A 138 8.22 8.89 0.32
C LEU A 138 7.84 8.02 -0.88
N ILE A 139 6.71 7.30 -0.82
CA ILE A 139 6.26 6.46 -1.96
C ILE A 139 5.86 7.33 -3.15
N ILE A 140 5.18 8.47 -2.93
CA ILE A 140 4.89 9.43 -4.00
C ILE A 140 6.20 9.95 -4.62
N LEU A 141 7.20 10.30 -3.80
CA LEU A 141 8.51 10.73 -4.29
C LEU A 141 9.18 9.67 -5.17
N TRP A 142 9.19 8.41 -4.74
CA TRP A 142 9.76 7.30 -5.53
C TRP A 142 9.01 7.11 -6.84
N GLY A 143 7.68 7.18 -6.82
CA GLY A 143 6.85 7.08 -8.03
C GLY A 143 7.13 8.19 -9.04
N LEU A 144 7.20 9.44 -8.59
CA LEU A 144 7.51 10.59 -9.44
C LEU A 144 8.94 10.52 -10.01
N LEU A 145 9.93 10.13 -9.18
CA LEU A 145 11.30 9.94 -9.65
C LEU A 145 11.41 8.80 -10.67
N TYR A 146 10.68 7.71 -10.47
CA TYR A 146 10.61 6.63 -11.44
C TYR A 146 10.00 7.08 -12.78
N PHE A 147 8.91 7.83 -12.76
CA PHE A 147 8.34 8.40 -13.99
C PHE A 147 9.30 9.37 -14.68
N TYR A 148 9.99 10.22 -13.92
CA TYR A 148 11.00 11.10 -14.47
C TYR A 148 12.13 10.30 -15.15
N GLU A 149 12.62 9.23 -14.51
CA GLU A 149 13.70 8.39 -15.08
C GLU A 149 13.22 7.66 -16.36
N ILE A 150 12.02 7.15 -16.39
CA ILE A 150 11.44 6.53 -17.60
C ILE A 150 11.33 7.55 -18.73
N ILE A 151 10.69 8.70 -18.51
CA ILE A 151 10.45 9.71 -19.52
C ILE A 151 11.78 10.20 -20.09
N LYS A 152 12.77 10.45 -19.23
CA LYS A 152 14.10 10.90 -19.66
C LYS A 152 14.83 9.87 -20.54
N ASN A 153 14.63 8.58 -20.29
CA ASN A 153 15.32 7.48 -20.96
C ASN A 153 14.48 6.80 -22.04
N LEU A 154 13.30 7.36 -22.36
CA LEU A 154 12.36 6.75 -23.30
C LEU A 154 12.97 6.63 -24.70
N LYS A 155 13.26 5.39 -25.08
CA LYS A 155 13.52 4.96 -26.47
C LYS A 155 12.27 4.30 -27.09
N VAL A 156 11.16 4.19 -26.36
CA VAL A 156 9.97 3.40 -26.72
C VAL A 156 8.75 4.33 -26.78
N PRO A 157 7.87 4.19 -27.78
CA PRO A 157 6.77 5.13 -28.05
C PRO A 157 5.61 5.09 -27.04
N SER A 158 5.58 4.13 -26.10
CA SER A 158 4.44 3.99 -25.18
C SER A 158 4.87 3.64 -23.74
N LEU A 159 4.52 4.50 -22.79
CA LEU A 159 4.71 4.28 -21.35
C LEU A 159 3.88 3.10 -20.83
N THR A 160 2.69 2.91 -21.39
CA THR A 160 1.74 1.88 -20.96
C THR A 160 2.18 0.46 -21.30
N SER A 161 3.22 0.28 -22.13
CA SER A 161 3.81 -1.03 -22.40
C SER A 161 4.72 -1.52 -21.29
N PHE A 162 5.10 -0.68 -20.32
CA PHE A 162 5.90 -1.09 -19.16
C PHE A 162 4.99 -1.58 -18.03
N PRO A 163 5.08 -2.85 -17.61
CA PRO A 163 4.24 -3.39 -16.53
C PRO A 163 4.31 -2.60 -15.22
N PHE A 164 5.52 -2.20 -14.81
CA PHE A 164 5.71 -1.45 -13.57
C PHE A 164 5.17 -0.01 -13.63
N PHE A 165 4.92 0.53 -14.83
CA PHE A 165 4.20 1.80 -14.98
C PHE A 165 2.82 1.73 -14.31
N TRP A 166 2.08 0.66 -14.54
CA TRP A 166 0.73 0.46 -13.97
C TRP A 166 0.77 0.30 -12.46
N VAL A 167 1.74 -0.46 -11.93
CA VAL A 167 1.95 -0.60 -10.49
C VAL A 167 2.28 0.76 -9.86
N CYS A 168 3.20 1.50 -10.48
CA CYS A 168 3.57 2.84 -10.03
C CYS A 168 2.40 3.83 -10.07
N ALA A 169 1.59 3.80 -11.14
CA ALA A 169 0.38 4.62 -11.25
C ALA A 169 -0.63 4.26 -10.14
N GLY A 170 -0.81 2.97 -9.84
CA GLY A 170 -1.64 2.51 -8.74
C GLY A 170 -1.15 3.01 -7.38
N LEU A 171 0.16 2.92 -7.12
CA LEU A 171 0.75 3.45 -5.89
C LEU A 171 0.57 4.96 -5.77
N LEU A 172 0.83 5.71 -6.84
CA LEU A 172 0.62 7.16 -6.84
C LEU A 172 -0.84 7.51 -6.57
N PHE A 173 -1.77 6.81 -7.21
CA PHE A 173 -3.20 7.01 -7.00
C PHE A 173 -3.59 6.74 -5.54
N TYR A 174 -3.16 5.59 -4.97
CA TYR A 174 -3.43 5.20 -3.60
C TYR A 174 -2.88 6.22 -2.60
N TYR A 175 -1.59 6.52 -2.67
CA TYR A 175 -0.94 7.38 -1.69
C TYR A 175 -1.31 8.85 -1.82
N SER A 176 -1.52 9.37 -3.04
CA SER A 176 -2.01 10.74 -3.22
C SER A 176 -3.47 10.91 -2.76
N GLY A 177 -4.29 9.88 -2.93
CA GLY A 177 -5.66 9.87 -2.42
C GLY A 177 -5.73 9.83 -0.89
N ASN A 178 -4.83 9.07 -0.25
CA ASN A 178 -4.88 8.82 1.19
C ASN A 178 -4.07 9.80 2.04
N ILE A 179 -3.07 10.52 1.49
CA ILE A 179 -2.16 11.36 2.27
C ILE A 179 -2.89 12.42 3.13
N PHE A 180 -4.02 12.91 2.65
CA PHE A 180 -4.82 13.89 3.39
C PHE A 180 -5.75 13.24 4.42
N PHE A 181 -6.13 11.97 4.22
CA PHE A 181 -7.01 11.24 5.14
C PHE A 181 -6.29 10.80 6.42
N TYR A 182 -5.01 10.45 6.35
CA TYR A 182 -4.27 9.93 7.51
C TYR A 182 -4.20 10.90 8.70
N PRO A 183 -3.85 12.20 8.52
CA PRO A 183 -3.90 13.17 9.61
C PRO A 183 -5.31 13.38 10.15
N PHE A 184 -6.28 13.40 9.25
CA PHE A 184 -7.68 13.60 9.58
C PHE A 184 -8.21 12.49 10.48
N TRP A 185 -7.93 11.22 10.17
CA TRP A 185 -8.31 10.08 10.99
C TRP A 185 -7.70 10.12 12.39
N TYR A 186 -6.42 10.48 12.51
CA TYR A 186 -5.79 10.64 13.81
C TYR A 186 -6.55 11.64 14.69
N TYR A 187 -6.93 12.78 14.14
CA TYR A 187 -7.66 13.80 14.89
C TYR A 187 -9.10 13.42 15.18
N MET A 188 -9.76 12.70 14.30
CA MET A 188 -11.11 12.14 14.55
C MET A 188 -11.10 11.21 15.76
N TYR A 189 -10.18 10.25 15.81
CA TYR A 189 -10.03 9.38 16.97
C TYR A 189 -9.74 10.15 18.26
N LYS A 190 -8.91 11.19 18.19
CA LYS A 190 -8.52 11.98 19.35
C LYS A 190 -9.67 12.83 19.91
N TRP A 191 -10.58 13.29 19.07
CA TRP A 191 -11.65 14.21 19.49
C TRP A 191 -12.95 13.52 19.82
N GLU A 192 -13.01 12.16 19.77
CA GLU A 192 -14.21 11.36 20.05
C GLU A 192 -15.47 11.88 19.33
N ASN A 193 -15.29 12.58 18.23
CA ASN A 193 -16.38 13.15 17.50
C ASN A 193 -17.01 12.09 16.60
N ASP A 194 -18.28 11.77 16.84
CA ASP A 194 -19.19 11.05 15.96
C ASP A 194 -19.51 11.85 14.68
N LEU A 195 -18.49 12.41 14.04
CA LEU A 195 -18.62 12.98 12.71
C LEU A 195 -18.82 11.83 11.73
N HIS A 196 -20.07 11.43 11.56
CA HIS A 196 -20.44 10.54 10.46
C HIS A 196 -20.23 11.28 9.14
N LEU A 197 -19.06 11.09 8.54
CA LEU A 197 -18.69 11.75 7.28
C LEU A 197 -19.36 11.10 6.06
N GLY A 198 -20.15 10.07 6.26
CA GLY A 198 -20.89 9.39 5.20
C GLY A 198 -19.95 8.87 4.11
N LEU A 199 -20.18 9.29 2.85
CA LEU A 199 -19.40 8.83 1.69
C LEU A 199 -17.90 9.15 1.76
N ILE A 200 -17.48 10.13 2.56
CA ILE A 200 -16.05 10.52 2.67
C ILE A 200 -15.23 9.40 3.32
N GLU A 201 -15.80 8.66 4.27
CA GLU A 201 -15.15 7.52 4.94
C GLU A 201 -14.85 6.36 3.97
N GLU A 202 -15.59 6.30 2.86
CA GLU A 202 -15.47 5.23 1.87
C GLU A 202 -14.40 5.51 0.80
N ILE A 203 -13.94 6.76 0.67
CA ILE A 203 -12.96 7.17 -0.35
C ILE A 203 -11.66 6.34 -0.28
N PRO A 204 -11.04 6.09 0.89
CA PRO A 204 -9.83 5.28 0.98
C PRO A 204 -9.98 3.88 0.38
N TYR A 205 -11.12 3.23 0.59
CA TYR A 205 -11.39 1.89 0.07
C TYR A 205 -11.59 1.88 -1.45
N VAL A 206 -12.24 2.90 -1.99
CA VAL A 206 -12.38 3.07 -3.45
C VAL A 206 -11.01 3.27 -4.10
N VAL A 207 -10.18 4.13 -3.51
CA VAL A 207 -8.82 4.39 -3.98
C VAL A 207 -7.96 3.12 -3.92
N GLU A 208 -8.11 2.30 -2.88
CA GLU A 208 -7.44 1.02 -2.73
C GLU A 208 -7.86 0.04 -3.82
N ILE A 209 -9.15 -0.15 -4.06
CA ILE A 209 -9.67 -1.04 -5.10
C ILE A 209 -9.14 -0.64 -6.49
N VAL A 210 -9.16 0.65 -6.82
CA VAL A 210 -8.61 1.17 -8.10
C VAL A 210 -7.11 0.88 -8.20
N SER A 211 -6.36 1.07 -7.12
CA SER A 211 -4.93 0.75 -7.07
C SER A 211 -4.66 -0.73 -7.32
N LEU A 212 -5.43 -1.62 -6.67
CA LEU A 212 -5.32 -3.07 -6.86
C LEU A 212 -5.68 -3.51 -8.29
N LEU A 213 -6.65 -2.84 -8.95
CA LEU A 213 -6.92 -3.05 -10.37
C LEU A 213 -5.71 -2.67 -11.24
N LEU A 214 -5.07 -1.54 -10.96
CA LEU A 214 -3.88 -1.11 -11.69
C LEU A 214 -2.70 -2.08 -11.47
N PHE A 215 -2.56 -2.66 -10.27
CA PHE A 215 -1.58 -3.71 -10.02
C PHE A 215 -1.88 -4.96 -10.86
N ALA A 216 -3.14 -5.38 -10.93
CA ALA A 216 -3.55 -6.53 -11.75
C ALA A 216 -3.26 -6.29 -13.23
N VAL A 217 -3.55 -5.08 -13.76
CA VAL A 217 -3.21 -4.68 -15.13
C VAL A 217 -1.69 -4.72 -15.36
N GLY A 218 -0.91 -4.19 -14.40
CA GLY A 218 0.56 -4.24 -14.48
C GLY A 218 1.08 -5.65 -14.55
N ILE A 219 0.60 -6.53 -13.67
CA ILE A 219 0.99 -7.94 -13.63
C ILE A 219 0.59 -8.64 -14.94
N TRP A 220 -0.63 -8.41 -15.44
CA TRP A 220 -1.11 -9.03 -16.67
C TRP A 220 -0.27 -8.67 -17.90
N ASN A 221 0.24 -7.45 -17.95
CA ASN A 221 1.06 -6.95 -19.04
C ASN A 221 2.49 -7.54 -19.06
N ILE A 222 2.95 -8.26 -18.02
CA ILE A 222 4.30 -8.86 -17.98
C ILE A 222 4.46 -9.88 -19.11
N ARG A 223 3.48 -10.74 -19.31
CA ARG A 223 3.52 -11.78 -20.34
C ARG A 223 3.59 -11.17 -21.75
N SER A 224 2.86 -10.10 -22.00
CA SER A 224 2.83 -9.45 -23.30
C SER A 224 4.20 -8.87 -23.74
N LEU A 225 5.10 -8.61 -22.80
CA LEU A 225 6.48 -8.21 -23.09
C LEU A 225 7.36 -9.39 -23.50
N HIS A 226 7.15 -10.57 -22.89
CA HIS A 226 7.93 -11.77 -23.21
C HIS A 226 7.52 -12.39 -24.54
N ASP A 227 6.25 -12.25 -24.93
CA ASP A 227 5.69 -12.80 -26.17
C ASP A 227 5.96 -11.92 -27.42
N LYS A 228 6.52 -10.69 -27.24
CA LYS A 228 6.94 -9.85 -28.36
C LYS A 228 8.36 -10.22 -28.76
N PRO A 229 8.59 -10.69 -30.02
CA PRO A 229 9.96 -10.88 -30.52
C PRO A 229 10.70 -9.52 -30.44
N GLU A 230 11.96 -9.60 -30.03
CA GLU A 230 12.86 -8.44 -30.01
C GLU A 230 12.84 -7.78 -31.41
N LEU A 231 12.28 -6.56 -31.50
CA LEU A 231 12.37 -5.70 -32.67
C LEU A 231 13.65 -4.85 -32.61
#